data_32b7e4b66794ac779b9572a5fe05c58d
#
_entry.id   32b7e4b66794ac779b9572a5fe05c58d
#
_cell.length_a   1.000
_cell.length_b   1.000
_cell.length_c   1.000
_cell.angle_alpha   90.00
_cell.angle_beta   90.00
_cell.angle_gamma   90.00
#
_symmetry.space_group_name_H-M   'P 1'
#
loop_
_entity.id
_entity.type
_entity.pdbx_description
1 polymer ?
#
loop_
_entity_poly.entity_id
_entity_poly.type
_entity_poly.pdbx_seq_one_letter_code
_entity_poly.pdbx_strand_id
1 'polypeptide(L)'
;GNARPITDRLQNHLDSVETIAQQYRIDRSRIYLTGMSGGGRCSSILQIAFPDLFAGAVPIVGLDTYHQAPTGDPGKFWPARLGKPAAKWMRLLKAKRIAAITGTADFNQPEMSIRKDLLNRDGIEMRLDIIEGMSHAMPTADQFTSALTWVDEPRSKENEDARLKAQELMTKYAAKFGESDHENPIARKILVEVITLAPWTDAAWDAMKILGFDRPD
;
A
#
# COMPACT_ATOMS: atom_id res chain seq x y z
N GLY A 1 19.51 -4.69 -10.01
CA GLY A 1 20.01 -5.70 -9.09
C GLY A 1 20.68 -5.09 -7.87
N ASN A 2 21.14 -5.92 -6.94
CA ASN A 2 21.73 -5.49 -5.66
C ASN A 2 23.07 -4.73 -5.80
N ALA A 3 23.67 -4.70 -6.98
CA ALA A 3 24.90 -3.96 -7.26
C ALA A 3 24.69 -2.43 -7.36
N ARG A 4 23.44 -1.95 -7.50
CA ARG A 4 23.15 -0.51 -7.52
C ARG A 4 23.04 0.03 -6.10
N PRO A 5 23.39 1.32 -5.86
CA PRO A 5 23.13 2.01 -4.60
C PRO A 5 21.67 1.87 -4.18
N ILE A 6 21.41 1.80 -2.88
CA ILE A 6 20.05 1.66 -2.36
C ILE A 6 19.17 2.84 -2.77
N THR A 7 19.72 4.05 -2.77
CA THR A 7 19.02 5.28 -3.18
C THR A 7 18.47 5.20 -4.60
N ASP A 8 19.30 4.73 -5.56
CA ASP A 8 18.88 4.59 -6.95
C ASP A 8 17.76 3.54 -7.10
N ARG A 9 17.83 2.49 -6.29
CA ARG A 9 16.81 1.42 -6.29
C ARG A 9 15.49 1.94 -5.74
N LEU A 10 15.52 2.72 -4.65
CA LEU A 10 14.33 3.34 -4.08
C LEU A 10 13.73 4.36 -5.06
N GLN A 11 14.56 5.21 -5.69
CA GLN A 11 14.10 6.18 -6.68
C GLN A 11 13.40 5.51 -7.87
N ASN A 12 13.97 4.43 -8.40
CA ASN A 12 13.35 3.69 -9.51
C ASN A 12 11.93 3.18 -9.18
N HIS A 13 11.65 2.82 -7.93
CA HIS A 13 10.31 2.42 -7.53
C HIS A 13 9.34 3.61 -7.52
N LEU A 14 9.77 4.77 -7.04
CA LEU A 14 8.95 5.99 -7.04
C LEU A 14 8.68 6.46 -8.48
N ASP A 15 9.70 6.49 -9.34
CA ASP A 15 9.57 6.87 -10.74
C ASP A 15 8.63 5.92 -11.52
N SER A 16 8.66 4.62 -11.19
CA SER A 16 7.77 3.64 -11.80
C SER A 16 6.30 3.92 -11.49
N VAL A 17 5.98 4.31 -10.25
CA VAL A 17 4.61 4.69 -9.86
C VAL A 17 4.12 5.88 -10.68
N GLU A 18 4.93 6.94 -10.78
CA GLU A 18 4.55 8.13 -11.55
C GLU A 18 4.46 7.85 -13.05
N THR A 19 5.38 7.07 -13.61
CA THR A 19 5.35 6.69 -15.03
C THR A 19 4.08 5.92 -15.38
N ILE A 20 3.69 4.95 -14.56
CA ILE A 20 2.45 4.18 -14.77
C ILE A 20 1.22 5.06 -14.57
N ALA A 21 1.23 5.96 -13.59
CA ALA A 21 0.11 6.87 -13.33
C ALA A 21 -0.11 7.90 -14.44
N GLN A 22 0.90 8.21 -15.24
CA GLN A 22 0.78 9.05 -16.43
C GLN A 22 0.15 8.31 -17.63
N GLN A 23 0.30 6.98 -17.68
CA GLN A 23 -0.18 6.16 -18.81
C GLN A 23 -1.50 5.46 -18.51
N TYR A 24 -1.75 5.17 -17.25
CA TYR A 24 -2.90 4.38 -16.81
C TYR A 24 -3.60 5.05 -15.64
N ARG A 25 -4.90 4.86 -15.58
CA ARG A 25 -5.70 5.25 -14.44
C ARG A 25 -5.50 4.25 -13.31
N ILE A 26 -4.80 4.65 -12.26
CA ILE A 26 -4.53 3.83 -11.09
C ILE A 26 -5.32 4.34 -9.88
N ASP A 27 -5.71 3.43 -9.00
CA ASP A 27 -6.18 3.77 -7.67
C ASP A 27 -4.98 4.09 -6.78
N ARG A 28 -4.68 5.38 -6.61
CA ARG A 28 -3.55 5.84 -5.78
C ARG A 28 -3.70 5.45 -4.30
N SER A 29 -4.90 5.08 -3.85
CA SER A 29 -5.14 4.59 -2.49
C SER A 29 -4.76 3.12 -2.30
N ARG A 30 -4.51 2.37 -3.40
CA ARG A 30 -4.22 0.93 -3.43
C ARG A 30 -2.91 0.61 -4.15
N ILE A 31 -1.86 1.38 -3.91
CA ILE A 31 -0.51 1.09 -4.39
C ILE A 31 0.23 0.31 -3.30
N TYR A 32 0.64 -0.91 -3.63
CA TYR A 32 1.33 -1.82 -2.71
C TYR A 32 2.77 -2.07 -3.15
N LEU A 33 3.64 -2.28 -2.18
CA LEU A 33 5.04 -2.58 -2.40
C LEU A 33 5.31 -4.06 -2.19
N THR A 34 6.10 -4.66 -3.08
CA THR A 34 6.59 -6.02 -2.91
C THR A 34 7.98 -6.17 -3.51
N GLY A 35 8.62 -7.26 -3.20
CA GLY A 35 9.91 -7.64 -3.78
C GLY A 35 10.59 -8.73 -2.98
N MET A 36 11.48 -9.47 -3.66
CA MET A 36 12.24 -10.56 -3.07
C MET A 36 13.60 -10.08 -2.58
N SER A 37 14.07 -10.59 -1.43
CA SER A 37 15.43 -10.38 -0.89
C SER A 37 15.77 -8.88 -0.79
N GLY A 38 16.73 -8.40 -1.55
CA GLY A 38 17.02 -6.97 -1.64
C GLY A 38 15.83 -6.11 -2.12
N GLY A 39 14.90 -6.67 -2.92
CA GLY A 39 13.62 -6.04 -3.28
C GLY A 39 12.67 -5.94 -2.09
N GLY A 40 12.59 -6.98 -1.27
CA GLY A 40 11.84 -6.98 -0.02
C GLY A 40 12.35 -5.92 0.97
N ARG A 41 13.68 -5.77 1.08
CA ARG A 41 14.29 -4.69 1.87
C ARG A 41 13.94 -3.31 1.33
N CYS A 42 13.95 -3.11 0.01
CA CYS A 42 13.51 -1.85 -0.59
C CYS A 42 12.02 -1.57 -0.33
N SER A 43 11.16 -2.57 -0.48
CA SER A 43 9.72 -2.40 -0.26
C SER A 43 9.39 -2.02 1.18
N SER A 44 10.05 -2.61 2.17
CA SER A 44 9.86 -2.25 3.57
C SER A 44 10.40 -0.86 3.91
N ILE A 45 11.55 -0.47 3.36
CA ILE A 45 12.10 0.90 3.52
C ILE A 45 11.14 1.93 2.94
N LEU A 46 10.63 1.72 1.71
CA LEU A 46 9.70 2.64 1.06
C LEU A 46 8.38 2.75 1.82
N GLN A 47 7.82 1.63 2.31
CA GLN A 47 6.61 1.65 3.12
C GLN A 47 6.77 2.48 4.40
N ILE A 48 7.93 2.38 5.05
CA ILE A 48 8.23 3.11 6.28
C ILE A 48 8.50 4.60 5.99
N ALA A 49 9.22 4.90 4.91
CA ALA A 49 9.61 6.27 4.57
C ALA A 49 8.47 7.09 3.95
N PHE A 50 7.57 6.45 3.20
CA PHE A 50 6.49 7.10 2.43
C PHE A 50 5.12 6.44 2.70
N PRO A 51 4.64 6.41 3.95
CA PRO A 51 3.38 5.75 4.31
C PRO A 51 2.13 6.47 3.76
N ASP A 52 2.28 7.67 3.22
CA ASP A 52 1.24 8.43 2.52
C ASP A 52 1.09 8.00 1.05
N LEU A 53 2.14 7.48 0.43
CA LEU A 53 2.11 7.04 -0.97
C LEU A 53 1.68 5.58 -1.13
N PHE A 54 1.94 4.73 -0.13
CA PHE A 54 1.73 3.30 -0.23
C PHE A 54 0.68 2.79 0.76
N ALA A 55 -0.21 1.93 0.27
CA ALA A 55 -1.28 1.34 1.06
C ALA A 55 -0.77 0.25 2.01
N GLY A 56 0.33 -0.40 1.66
CA GLY A 56 0.95 -1.46 2.45
C GLY A 56 2.08 -2.15 1.69
N ALA A 57 2.71 -3.15 2.33
CA ALA A 57 3.83 -3.88 1.72
C ALA A 57 3.80 -5.39 2.01
N VAL A 58 4.29 -6.17 1.03
CA VAL A 58 4.52 -7.62 1.14
C VAL A 58 6.01 -7.91 0.84
N PRO A 59 6.93 -7.66 1.79
CA PRO A 59 8.34 -8.02 1.65
C PRO A 59 8.54 -9.54 1.66
N ILE A 60 9.35 -10.07 0.73
CA ILE A 60 9.62 -11.51 0.58
C ILE A 60 11.10 -11.78 0.89
N VAL A 61 11.39 -12.66 1.83
CA VAL A 61 12.72 -13.11 2.27
C VAL A 61 13.74 -11.98 2.45
N GLY A 62 13.26 -10.82 2.95
CA GLY A 62 14.11 -9.65 3.21
C GLY A 62 13.29 -8.49 3.77
N LEU A 63 13.71 -7.96 4.91
CA LEU A 63 13.04 -6.89 5.64
C LEU A 63 14.07 -5.94 6.24
N ASP A 64 13.94 -4.64 5.98
CA ASP A 64 14.71 -3.59 6.65
C ASP A 64 13.80 -2.63 7.41
N THR A 65 14.32 -2.09 8.52
CA THR A 65 13.57 -1.17 9.37
C THR A 65 14.48 -0.08 9.94
N TYR A 66 13.88 0.86 10.66
CA TYR A 66 14.61 1.90 11.42
C TYR A 66 15.18 1.39 12.77
N HIS A 67 14.99 0.11 13.10
CA HIS A 67 15.58 -0.49 14.29
C HIS A 67 16.90 -1.21 13.97
N GLN A 68 17.86 -1.09 14.88
CA GLN A 68 18.90 -2.09 14.98
C GLN A 68 18.29 -3.36 15.59
N ALA A 69 18.60 -4.52 15.01
CA ALA A 69 18.11 -5.80 15.48
C ALA A 69 19.29 -6.66 15.99
N PRO A 70 19.22 -7.28 17.18
CA PRO A 70 20.30 -8.14 17.69
C PRO A 70 20.45 -9.38 16.80
N THR A 71 21.69 -9.81 16.53
CA THR A 71 21.98 -10.97 15.68
C THR A 71 21.93 -12.32 16.43
N GLY A 72 21.82 -12.30 17.74
CA GLY A 72 22.03 -13.49 18.60
C GLY A 72 23.47 -13.58 19.12
N ASP A 73 24.46 -13.03 18.41
CA ASP A 73 25.84 -12.91 18.92
C ASP A 73 25.93 -11.72 19.88
N PRO A 74 26.62 -11.84 21.03
CA PRO A 74 26.77 -10.75 21.97
C PRO A 74 27.37 -9.49 21.32
N GLY A 75 26.66 -8.35 21.44
CA GLY A 75 27.13 -7.05 20.97
C GLY A 75 27.06 -6.85 19.44
N LYS A 76 26.55 -7.81 18.68
CA LYS A 76 26.35 -7.67 17.23
C LYS A 76 24.90 -7.35 16.89
N PHE A 77 24.73 -6.49 15.88
CA PHE A 77 23.41 -6.03 15.44
C PHE A 77 23.34 -5.94 13.92
N TRP A 78 22.20 -6.33 13.35
CA TRP A 78 21.82 -5.91 12.01
C TRP A 78 21.51 -4.41 12.04
N PRO A 79 22.12 -3.59 11.18
CA PRO A 79 21.97 -2.14 11.25
C PRO A 79 20.57 -1.67 10.87
N ALA A 80 20.13 -0.55 11.46
CA ALA A 80 19.02 0.22 10.92
C ALA A 80 19.40 0.76 9.53
N ARG A 81 18.44 0.78 8.60
CA ARG A 81 18.66 1.27 7.23
C ARG A 81 18.06 2.63 6.95
N LEU A 82 17.29 3.15 7.88
CA LEU A 82 16.71 4.49 7.85
C LEU A 82 16.52 4.99 9.28
N GLY A 83 16.30 6.31 9.44
CA GLY A 83 15.93 6.89 10.72
C GLY A 83 14.48 6.57 11.11
N LYS A 84 14.18 6.63 12.41
CA LYS A 84 12.79 6.50 12.88
C LYS A 84 11.95 7.66 12.32
N PRO A 85 10.80 7.38 11.71
CA PRO A 85 9.93 8.43 11.15
C PRO A 85 9.46 9.41 12.23
N ALA A 86 9.31 10.68 11.87
CA ALA A 86 8.71 11.68 12.73
C ALA A 86 7.24 11.32 13.08
N ALA A 87 6.71 11.87 14.18
CA ALA A 87 5.41 11.51 14.72
C ALA A 87 4.25 11.56 13.70
N LYS A 88 4.28 12.52 12.77
CA LYS A 88 3.30 12.63 11.69
C LYS A 88 3.29 11.37 10.81
N TRP A 89 4.46 10.94 10.37
CA TRP A 89 4.65 9.78 9.49
C TRP A 89 4.41 8.46 10.21
N MET A 90 4.82 8.37 11.49
CA MET A 90 4.51 7.22 12.34
C MET A 90 3.00 7.00 12.51
N ARG A 91 2.21 8.07 12.60
CA ARG A 91 0.75 7.97 12.69
C ARG A 91 0.15 7.38 11.41
N LEU A 92 0.63 7.80 10.24
CA LEU A 92 0.21 7.23 8.94
C LEU A 92 0.66 5.78 8.81
N LEU A 93 1.90 5.47 9.19
CA LEU A 93 2.45 4.12 9.12
C LEU A 93 1.67 3.13 10.01
N LYS A 94 1.25 3.55 11.20
CA LYS A 94 0.43 2.73 12.12
C LYS A 94 -0.97 2.41 11.58
N ALA A 95 -1.45 3.16 10.61
CA ALA A 95 -2.70 2.88 9.91
C ALA A 95 -2.52 1.93 8.70
N LYS A 96 -1.30 1.42 8.50
CA LYS A 96 -0.96 0.51 7.39
C LYS A 96 -0.59 -0.86 7.92
N ARG A 97 -0.72 -1.87 7.05
CA ARG A 97 -0.30 -3.24 7.33
C ARG A 97 0.91 -3.64 6.49
N ILE A 98 1.77 -4.48 7.06
CA ILE A 98 2.91 -5.09 6.39
C ILE A 98 2.83 -6.60 6.61
N ALA A 99 2.78 -7.41 5.55
CA ALA A 99 2.81 -8.87 5.63
C ALA A 99 4.10 -9.39 5.00
N ALA A 100 5.13 -9.64 5.79
CA ALA A 100 6.36 -10.24 5.27
C ALA A 100 6.22 -11.76 5.13
N ILE A 101 6.90 -12.34 4.13
CA ILE A 101 6.93 -13.78 3.88
C ILE A 101 8.38 -14.26 3.93
N THR A 102 8.63 -15.33 4.66
CA THR A 102 9.93 -16.01 4.73
C THR A 102 9.73 -17.52 4.94
N GLY A 103 10.79 -18.28 5.02
CA GLY A 103 10.70 -19.72 5.26
C GLY A 103 11.57 -20.18 6.41
N THR A 104 11.26 -21.36 6.96
CA THR A 104 12.05 -21.97 8.05
C THR A 104 13.49 -22.28 7.66
N ALA A 105 13.76 -22.43 6.34
CA ALA A 105 15.11 -22.65 5.79
C ALA A 105 15.73 -21.38 5.16
N ASP A 106 15.13 -20.19 5.36
CA ASP A 106 15.67 -18.91 4.89
C ASP A 106 16.62 -18.32 5.93
N PHE A 107 17.83 -17.97 5.51
CA PHE A 107 18.85 -17.36 6.38
C PHE A 107 18.46 -15.97 6.93
N ASN A 108 17.52 -15.28 6.30
CA ASN A 108 16.98 -14.00 6.78
C ASN A 108 15.84 -14.16 7.81
N GLN A 109 15.32 -15.37 8.01
CA GLN A 109 14.17 -15.62 8.89
C GLN A 109 14.39 -15.10 10.32
N PRO A 110 15.55 -15.32 11.00
CA PRO A 110 15.78 -14.82 12.35
C PRO A 110 15.76 -13.28 12.43
N GLU A 111 16.43 -12.60 11.48
CA GLU A 111 16.41 -11.14 11.38
C GLU A 111 14.99 -10.61 11.17
N MET A 112 14.24 -11.20 10.25
CA MET A 112 12.87 -10.79 9.91
C MET A 112 11.92 -10.95 11.10
N SER A 113 12.06 -12.02 11.89
CA SER A 113 11.27 -12.26 13.10
C SER A 113 11.50 -11.17 14.14
N ILE A 114 12.75 -10.84 14.42
CA ILE A 114 13.09 -9.80 15.39
C ILE A 114 12.60 -8.43 14.92
N ARG A 115 12.79 -8.09 13.64
CA ARG A 115 12.34 -6.82 13.08
C ARG A 115 10.82 -6.67 13.11
N LYS A 116 10.08 -7.75 12.85
CA LYS A 116 8.61 -7.79 12.98
C LYS A 116 8.20 -7.47 14.43
N ASP A 117 8.85 -8.09 15.44
CA ASP A 117 8.52 -7.83 16.85
C ASP A 117 8.83 -6.39 17.28
N LEU A 118 9.92 -5.81 16.74
CA LEU A 118 10.28 -4.41 16.96
C LEU A 118 9.24 -3.45 16.37
N LEU A 119 8.76 -3.69 15.14
CA LEU A 119 7.71 -2.88 14.53
C LEU A 119 6.38 -2.99 15.27
N ASN A 120 5.99 -4.19 15.67
CA ASN A 120 4.75 -4.42 16.43
C ASN A 120 4.79 -3.73 17.81
N ARG A 121 5.94 -3.70 18.48
CA ARG A 121 6.13 -2.92 19.73
C ARG A 121 5.92 -1.42 19.52
N ASP A 122 6.28 -0.88 18.35
CA ASP A 122 6.01 0.52 18.02
C ASP A 122 4.56 0.77 17.58
N GLY A 123 3.73 -0.28 17.51
CA GLY A 123 2.31 -0.22 17.16
C GLY A 123 2.06 -0.20 15.64
N ILE A 124 3.01 -0.71 14.85
CA ILE A 124 2.82 -0.96 13.42
C ILE A 124 2.32 -2.38 13.25
N GLU A 125 1.15 -2.56 12.61
CA GLU A 125 0.55 -3.87 12.41
C GLU A 125 1.32 -4.66 11.35
N MET A 126 2.17 -5.59 11.82
CA MET A 126 2.99 -6.42 10.95
C MET A 126 2.77 -7.91 11.22
N ARG A 127 2.52 -8.67 10.14
CA ARG A 127 2.48 -10.13 10.09
C ARG A 127 3.76 -10.68 9.46
N LEU A 128 4.24 -11.82 9.92
CA LEU A 128 5.31 -12.58 9.31
C LEU A 128 4.84 -14.00 9.05
N ASP A 129 4.69 -14.37 7.80
CA ASP A 129 4.33 -15.72 7.36
C ASP A 129 5.62 -16.53 7.20
N ILE A 130 5.82 -17.51 8.08
CA ILE A 130 6.98 -18.42 8.04
C ILE A 130 6.52 -19.74 7.42
N ILE A 131 6.98 -20.01 6.20
CA ILE A 131 6.58 -21.17 5.41
C ILE A 131 7.53 -22.33 5.70
N GLU A 132 6.98 -23.47 6.09
CA GLU A 132 7.76 -24.66 6.40
C GLU A 132 8.55 -25.15 5.18
N GLY A 133 9.83 -25.40 5.36
CA GLY A 133 10.75 -25.88 4.32
C GLY A 133 11.12 -24.87 3.23
N MET A 134 10.49 -23.68 3.19
CA MET A 134 10.85 -22.67 2.21
C MET A 134 12.23 -22.09 2.53
N SER A 135 13.12 -22.12 1.55
CA SER A 135 14.44 -21.49 1.60
C SER A 135 14.36 -20.02 1.15
N HIS A 136 15.49 -19.43 0.74
CA HIS A 136 15.57 -18.09 0.16
C HIS A 136 14.94 -18.04 -1.25
N ALA A 137 13.62 -18.19 -1.33
CA ALA A 137 12.86 -18.37 -2.56
C ALA A 137 11.59 -17.54 -2.59
N MET A 138 10.91 -17.52 -3.74
CA MET A 138 9.56 -16.94 -3.87
C MET A 138 8.51 -17.87 -3.22
N PRO A 139 7.50 -17.31 -2.54
CA PRO A 139 6.35 -18.07 -2.10
C PRO A 139 5.49 -18.52 -3.28
N THR A 140 4.55 -19.44 -3.04
CA THR A 140 3.52 -19.78 -4.03
C THR A 140 2.57 -18.58 -4.25
N ALA A 141 1.81 -18.61 -5.37
CA ALA A 141 0.81 -17.60 -5.67
C ALA A 141 -0.24 -17.47 -4.54
N ASP A 142 -0.70 -18.59 -3.98
CA ASP A 142 -1.69 -18.60 -2.90
C ASP A 142 -1.15 -17.98 -1.60
N GLN A 143 0.10 -18.28 -1.24
CA GLN A 143 0.76 -17.69 -0.08
C GLN A 143 0.93 -16.18 -0.23
N PHE A 144 1.35 -15.73 -1.42
CA PHE A 144 1.45 -14.31 -1.73
C PHE A 144 0.09 -13.61 -1.71
N THR A 145 -0.93 -14.23 -2.35
CA THR A 145 -2.29 -13.70 -2.38
C THR A 145 -2.87 -13.57 -0.98
N SER A 146 -2.66 -14.58 -0.11
CA SER A 146 -3.09 -14.50 1.29
C SER A 146 -2.46 -13.32 2.04
N ALA A 147 -1.16 -13.08 1.84
CA ALA A 147 -0.46 -11.96 2.45
C ALA A 147 -0.98 -10.61 1.93
N LEU A 148 -1.13 -10.48 0.61
CA LEU A 148 -1.62 -9.26 -0.03
C LEU A 148 -3.08 -8.96 0.37
N THR A 149 -3.94 -9.97 0.41
CA THR A 149 -5.34 -9.82 0.84
C THR A 149 -5.43 -9.28 2.26
N TRP A 150 -4.61 -9.82 3.18
CA TRP A 150 -4.59 -9.32 4.55
C TRP A 150 -4.09 -7.86 4.62
N VAL A 151 -3.11 -7.48 3.81
CA VAL A 151 -2.62 -6.09 3.74
C VAL A 151 -3.68 -5.15 3.16
N ASP A 152 -4.44 -5.60 2.16
CA ASP A 152 -5.47 -4.81 1.45
C ASP A 152 -6.79 -4.70 2.25
N GLU A 153 -7.09 -5.64 3.14
CA GLU A 153 -8.38 -5.75 3.81
C GLU A 153 -8.94 -4.43 4.38
N PRO A 154 -8.19 -3.61 5.14
CA PRO A 154 -8.70 -2.35 5.65
C PRO A 154 -9.09 -1.39 4.52
N ARG A 155 -8.29 -1.34 3.46
CA ARG A 155 -8.52 -0.46 2.32
C ARG A 155 -9.64 -0.98 1.42
N SER A 156 -9.72 -2.28 1.22
CA SER A 156 -10.79 -2.92 0.45
C SER A 156 -12.16 -2.64 1.07
N LYS A 157 -12.27 -2.71 2.40
CA LYS A 157 -13.49 -2.36 3.13
C LYS A 157 -13.84 -0.88 3.00
N GLU A 158 -12.88 0.03 3.23
CA GLU A 158 -13.09 1.47 3.06
C GLU A 158 -13.53 1.82 1.63
N ASN A 159 -12.92 1.18 0.63
CA ASN A 159 -13.27 1.39 -0.77
C ASN A 159 -14.67 0.87 -1.09
N GLU A 160 -15.09 -0.27 -0.54
CA GLU A 160 -16.44 -0.80 -0.74
C GLU A 160 -17.49 0.13 -0.11
N ASP A 161 -17.26 0.61 1.12
CA ASP A 161 -18.15 1.57 1.79
C ASP A 161 -18.25 2.88 0.98
N ALA A 162 -17.11 3.38 0.46
CA ALA A 162 -17.08 4.56 -0.40
C ALA A 162 -17.82 4.34 -1.72
N ARG A 163 -17.68 3.17 -2.36
CA ARG A 163 -18.39 2.79 -3.58
C ARG A 163 -19.90 2.77 -3.37
N LEU A 164 -20.36 2.12 -2.29
CA LEU A 164 -21.78 2.06 -1.97
C LEU A 164 -22.37 3.44 -1.72
N LYS A 165 -21.67 4.29 -0.98
CA LYS A 165 -22.09 5.67 -0.74
C LYS A 165 -22.12 6.52 -2.01
N ALA A 166 -21.13 6.36 -2.90
CA ALA A 166 -21.10 7.05 -4.19
C ALA A 166 -22.30 6.66 -5.06
N GLN A 167 -22.65 5.38 -5.08
CA GLN A 167 -23.81 4.87 -5.81
C GLN A 167 -25.14 5.37 -5.23
N GLU A 168 -25.26 5.43 -3.89
CA GLU A 168 -26.41 6.02 -3.22
C GLU A 168 -26.58 7.50 -3.58
N LEU A 169 -25.49 8.27 -3.58
CA LEU A 169 -25.51 9.68 -3.97
C LEU A 169 -25.95 9.89 -5.42
N MET A 170 -25.47 9.04 -6.36
CA MET A 170 -25.92 9.08 -7.76
C MET A 170 -27.40 8.73 -7.91
N THR A 171 -27.90 7.76 -7.16
CA THR A 171 -29.33 7.41 -7.12
C THR A 171 -30.17 8.61 -6.63
N LYS A 172 -29.75 9.27 -5.56
CA LYS A 172 -30.39 10.49 -5.04
C LYS A 172 -30.33 11.65 -6.03
N TYR A 173 -29.20 11.80 -6.72
CA TYR A 173 -29.06 12.79 -7.78
C TYR A 173 -30.08 12.57 -8.88
N ALA A 174 -30.11 11.36 -9.46
CA ALA A 174 -31.01 11.00 -10.56
C ALA A 174 -32.49 11.19 -10.19
N ALA A 175 -32.90 10.79 -8.98
CA ALA A 175 -34.25 10.94 -8.49
C ALA A 175 -34.70 12.40 -8.32
N LYS A 176 -33.77 13.32 -8.02
CA LYS A 176 -34.08 14.72 -7.72
C LYS A 176 -33.87 15.66 -8.89
N PHE A 177 -32.86 15.43 -9.74
CA PHE A 177 -32.40 16.36 -10.75
C PHE A 177 -32.51 15.81 -12.19
N GLY A 178 -32.83 14.52 -12.34
CA GLY A 178 -32.79 13.84 -13.65
C GLY A 178 -31.35 13.64 -14.16
N GLU A 179 -31.19 13.40 -15.46
CA GLU A 179 -29.91 13.01 -16.02
C GLU A 179 -28.98 14.19 -16.42
N SER A 180 -29.46 15.43 -16.37
CA SER A 180 -28.75 16.57 -17.01
C SER A 180 -28.73 17.91 -16.25
N ASP A 181 -29.28 18.01 -15.07
CA ASP A 181 -29.33 19.30 -14.33
C ASP A 181 -28.02 19.58 -13.55
N HIS A 182 -26.92 19.66 -14.29
CA HIS A 182 -25.59 19.97 -13.74
C HIS A 182 -25.36 21.47 -13.46
N GLU A 183 -26.22 22.34 -13.94
CA GLU A 183 -26.17 23.79 -13.70
C GLU A 183 -26.63 24.13 -12.27
N ASN A 184 -27.46 23.30 -11.65
CA ASN A 184 -27.94 23.50 -10.30
C ASN A 184 -26.78 23.34 -9.28
N PRO A 185 -26.51 24.34 -8.41
CA PRO A 185 -25.40 24.28 -7.46
C PRO A 185 -25.44 23.09 -6.49
N ILE A 186 -26.64 22.64 -6.10
CA ILE A 186 -26.81 21.48 -5.20
C ILE A 186 -26.51 20.19 -5.97
N ALA A 187 -27.01 20.07 -7.21
CA ALA A 187 -26.72 18.95 -8.08
C ALA A 187 -25.22 18.82 -8.34
N ARG A 188 -24.55 19.91 -8.70
CA ARG A 188 -23.11 19.98 -8.92
C ARG A 188 -22.31 19.55 -7.67
N LYS A 189 -22.73 19.97 -6.49
CA LYS A 189 -22.09 19.57 -5.22
C LYS A 189 -22.16 18.07 -5.00
N ILE A 190 -23.29 17.43 -5.30
CA ILE A 190 -23.45 15.96 -5.17
C ILE A 190 -22.50 15.25 -6.17
N LEU A 191 -22.46 15.69 -7.42
CA LEU A 191 -21.58 15.08 -8.43
C LEU A 191 -20.11 15.19 -8.04
N VAL A 192 -19.67 16.35 -7.54
CA VAL A 192 -18.30 16.55 -7.06
C VAL A 192 -18.01 15.67 -5.84
N GLU A 193 -18.97 15.50 -4.92
CA GLU A 193 -18.83 14.61 -3.76
C GLU A 193 -18.65 13.14 -4.20
N VAL A 194 -19.43 12.67 -5.17
CA VAL A 194 -19.31 11.32 -5.75
C VAL A 194 -17.91 11.10 -6.34
N ILE A 195 -17.42 12.03 -7.16
CA ILE A 195 -16.09 11.97 -7.78
C ILE A 195 -14.98 11.95 -6.72
N THR A 196 -15.10 12.77 -5.69
CA THR A 196 -14.11 12.88 -4.62
C THR A 196 -14.08 11.65 -3.73
N LEU A 197 -15.26 11.08 -3.44
CA LEU A 197 -15.41 9.94 -2.53
C LEU A 197 -14.85 8.65 -3.11
N ALA A 198 -15.13 8.36 -4.39
CA ALA A 198 -14.80 7.11 -5.02
C ALA A 198 -14.43 7.27 -6.51
N PRO A 199 -13.31 7.97 -6.83
CA PRO A 199 -12.95 8.39 -8.19
C PRO A 199 -12.71 7.22 -9.17
N TRP A 200 -12.53 6.01 -8.66
CA TRP A 200 -12.30 4.79 -9.45
C TRP A 200 -13.60 4.06 -9.87
N THR A 201 -14.77 4.54 -9.45
CA THR A 201 -16.07 3.87 -9.66
C THR A 201 -16.78 4.34 -10.92
N ASP A 202 -17.70 3.50 -11.43
CA ASP A 202 -18.57 3.89 -12.55
C ASP A 202 -19.46 5.09 -12.15
N ALA A 203 -19.94 5.14 -10.91
CA ALA A 203 -20.69 6.28 -10.37
C ALA A 203 -19.92 7.61 -10.52
N ALA A 204 -18.62 7.63 -10.25
CA ALA A 204 -17.79 8.82 -10.45
C ALA A 204 -17.62 9.16 -11.93
N TRP A 205 -17.53 8.15 -12.81
CA TRP A 205 -17.48 8.39 -14.25
C TRP A 205 -18.76 8.98 -14.80
N ASP A 206 -19.90 8.47 -14.38
CA ASP A 206 -21.19 9.03 -14.76
C ASP A 206 -21.34 10.46 -14.25
N ALA A 207 -20.89 10.74 -13.02
CA ALA A 207 -20.86 12.09 -12.47
C ALA A 207 -19.92 13.02 -13.27
N MET A 208 -18.76 12.54 -13.72
CA MET A 208 -17.85 13.32 -14.59
C MET A 208 -18.47 13.64 -15.93
N LYS A 209 -19.12 12.66 -16.60
CA LYS A 209 -19.83 12.88 -17.87
C LYS A 209 -20.92 13.94 -17.74
N ILE A 210 -21.73 13.87 -16.68
CA ILE A 210 -22.78 14.85 -16.40
C ILE A 210 -22.17 16.25 -16.25
N LEU A 211 -20.99 16.38 -15.65
CA LEU A 211 -20.26 17.64 -15.51
C LEU A 211 -19.53 18.11 -16.78
N GLY A 212 -19.61 17.35 -17.89
CA GLY A 212 -18.97 17.68 -19.16
C GLY A 212 -17.49 17.30 -19.27
N PHE A 213 -17.02 16.38 -18.42
CA PHE A 213 -15.66 15.83 -18.54
C PHE A 213 -15.68 14.58 -19.43
N ASP A 214 -14.94 14.61 -20.52
CA ASP A 214 -14.73 13.44 -21.37
C ASP A 214 -13.76 12.45 -20.68
N ARG A 215 -13.98 11.17 -20.96
CA ARG A 215 -13.07 10.12 -20.54
C ARG A 215 -11.75 10.30 -21.28
N PRO A 216 -10.59 10.42 -20.64
CA PRO A 216 -9.32 10.28 -21.36
C PRO A 216 -9.27 8.87 -21.97
N ASP A 217 -9.00 8.80 -23.27
CA ASP A 217 -8.85 7.57 -24.04
C ASP A 217 -7.70 6.70 -23.51
#